data_7f4e3a6ecbc897c129608526887671bd
#
_entry.id   7f4e3a6ecbc897c129608526887671bd
#
_cell.length_a   1.000
_cell.length_b   1.000
_cell.length_c   1.000
_cell.angle_alpha   90.00
_cell.angle_beta   90.00
_cell.angle_gamma   90.00
#
_symmetry.space_group_name_H-M   'P 1'
#
loop_
_entity.id
_entity.type
_entity.pdbx_description
1 polymer ?
#
loop_
_entity_poly.entity_id
_entity_poly.type
_entity_poly.pdbx_seq_one_letter_code
_entity_poly.pdbx_strand_id
1 'polypeptide(L)'
;MELFGEKGYTETSLADISSKVGIKKPSLYAHFKNKDDLFLLTVHDLMNLFLTKLSVIYEQHKTKSAKEQLHCFIVDFCTMIEKDSFGQMYRRLILFPPEHLQSEVKAIFLRSERLSDQILHAIFTQGMAEGEIIERPIDLYINSFYCLTDGLFIQRFYYEPEYYDQKIHDAWTIFWEGIRAK
;
A
#
# COMPACT_ATOMS: atom_id res chain seq x y z
N MET A 1 -9.42 7.14 10.84
CA MET A 1 -9.10 5.99 9.98
C MET A 1 -10.08 4.83 10.18
N GLU A 2 -10.21 4.27 11.37
CA GLU A 2 -11.01 3.08 11.71
C GLU A 2 -12.47 3.13 11.21
N LEU A 3 -13.25 4.16 11.57
CA LEU A 3 -14.64 4.29 11.12
C LEU A 3 -14.78 4.36 9.59
N PHE A 4 -13.88 5.07 8.92
CA PHE A 4 -13.89 5.10 7.46
C PHE A 4 -13.50 3.75 6.85
N GLY A 5 -12.61 2.99 7.49
CA GLY A 5 -12.27 1.63 7.10
C GLY A 5 -13.43 0.64 7.28
N GLU A 6 -14.12 0.69 8.40
CA GLU A 6 -15.23 -0.20 8.74
C GLU A 6 -16.49 0.10 7.95
N LYS A 7 -16.96 1.36 7.95
CA LYS A 7 -18.26 1.78 7.40
C LYS A 7 -18.16 2.42 6.02
N GLY A 8 -16.97 2.88 5.63
CA GLY A 8 -16.77 3.69 4.44
C GLY A 8 -17.10 5.17 4.66
N TYR A 9 -16.87 5.97 3.60
CA TYR A 9 -17.10 7.41 3.65
C TYR A 9 -18.60 7.74 3.89
N THR A 10 -19.50 7.15 3.11
CA THR A 10 -20.93 7.52 3.10
C THR A 10 -21.60 7.30 4.45
N GLU A 11 -21.40 6.15 5.06
CA GLU A 11 -22.03 5.74 6.32
C GLU A 11 -21.34 6.30 7.58
N THR A 12 -20.18 6.94 7.43
CA THR A 12 -19.49 7.58 8.56
C THR A 12 -19.94 9.03 8.70
N SER A 13 -20.49 9.40 9.86
CA SER A 13 -20.83 10.79 10.17
C SER A 13 -19.78 11.44 11.09
N LEU A 14 -19.71 12.79 11.06
CA LEU A 14 -18.87 13.54 12.02
C LEU A 14 -19.34 13.36 13.47
N ALA A 15 -20.62 12.99 13.69
CA ALA A 15 -21.15 12.66 15.00
C ALA A 15 -20.57 11.33 15.52
N ASP A 16 -20.50 10.31 14.64
CA ASP A 16 -19.90 9.01 14.98
C ASP A 16 -18.41 9.18 15.35
N ILE A 17 -17.70 9.98 14.55
CA ILE A 17 -16.27 10.26 14.78
C ILE A 17 -16.08 10.98 16.11
N SER A 18 -16.83 12.06 16.38
CA SER A 18 -16.73 12.80 17.63
C SER A 18 -17.06 11.95 18.86
N SER A 19 -18.07 11.08 18.75
CA SER A 19 -18.45 10.11 19.79
C SER A 19 -17.33 9.10 20.04
N LYS A 20 -16.75 8.52 18.97
CA LYS A 20 -15.68 7.52 19.09
C LYS A 20 -14.39 8.08 19.69
N VAL A 21 -14.06 9.33 19.36
CA VAL A 21 -12.87 10.03 19.88
C VAL A 21 -13.12 10.62 21.28
N GLY A 22 -14.38 10.69 21.75
CA GLY A 22 -14.74 11.25 23.05
C GLY A 22 -14.69 12.77 23.12
N ILE A 23 -14.85 13.47 21.98
CA ILE A 23 -14.88 14.94 21.89
C ILE A 23 -16.28 15.44 21.51
N LYS A 24 -16.55 16.72 21.82
CA LYS A 24 -17.80 17.35 21.36
C LYS A 24 -17.74 17.70 19.89
N LYS A 25 -18.85 17.58 19.16
CA LYS A 25 -18.96 17.91 17.72
C LYS A 25 -18.44 19.30 17.37
N PRO A 26 -18.69 20.37 18.15
CA PRO A 26 -18.10 21.70 17.88
C PRO A 26 -16.55 21.70 17.88
N SER A 27 -15.92 20.88 18.70
CA SER A 27 -14.44 20.76 18.70
C SER A 27 -13.91 20.19 17.39
N LEU A 28 -14.65 19.27 16.77
CA LEU A 28 -14.27 18.74 15.45
C LEU A 28 -14.35 19.82 14.37
N TYR A 29 -15.42 20.63 14.37
CA TYR A 29 -15.58 21.74 13.42
C TYR A 29 -14.61 22.91 13.62
N ALA A 30 -13.95 23.01 14.78
CA ALA A 30 -12.87 23.98 14.98
C ALA A 30 -11.61 23.62 14.16
N HIS A 31 -11.43 22.35 13.79
CA HIS A 31 -10.27 21.84 13.06
C HIS A 31 -10.56 21.46 11.61
N PHE A 32 -11.80 21.08 11.29
CA PHE A 32 -12.21 20.55 9.99
C PHE A 32 -13.44 21.27 9.48
N LYS A 33 -13.40 21.76 8.26
CA LYS A 33 -14.52 22.48 7.63
C LYS A 33 -15.73 21.58 7.42
N ASN A 34 -15.49 20.34 7.00
CA ASN A 34 -16.49 19.33 6.69
C ASN A 34 -15.93 17.91 6.79
N LYS A 35 -16.71 16.91 6.41
CA LYS A 35 -16.32 15.50 6.41
C LYS A 35 -15.25 15.21 5.36
N ASP A 36 -15.29 15.90 4.21
CA ASP A 36 -14.32 15.71 3.12
C ASP A 36 -12.91 16.09 3.56
N ASP A 37 -12.78 17.23 4.24
CA ASP A 37 -11.52 17.73 4.77
C ASP A 37 -10.88 16.74 5.74
N LEU A 38 -11.69 16.21 6.67
CA LEU A 38 -11.24 15.16 7.60
C LEU A 38 -10.91 13.84 6.87
N PHE A 39 -11.70 13.47 5.86
CA PHE A 39 -11.44 12.25 5.09
C PHE A 39 -10.13 12.36 4.30
N LEU A 40 -9.91 13.45 3.58
CA LEU A 40 -8.67 13.68 2.83
C LEU A 40 -7.43 13.73 3.73
N LEU A 41 -7.54 14.34 4.92
CA LEU A 41 -6.45 14.26 5.90
C LEU A 41 -6.20 12.80 6.34
N THR A 42 -7.28 12.03 6.58
CA THR A 42 -7.15 10.61 6.93
C THR A 42 -6.48 9.80 5.80
N VAL A 43 -6.75 10.15 4.55
CA VAL A 43 -6.09 9.54 3.37
C VAL A 43 -4.61 9.91 3.33
N HIS A 44 -4.26 11.16 3.59
CA HIS A 44 -2.87 11.59 3.70
C HIS A 44 -2.11 10.82 4.79
N ASP A 45 -2.70 10.71 5.98
CA ASP A 45 -2.09 9.98 7.10
C ASP A 45 -1.93 8.49 6.78
N LEU A 46 -2.91 7.89 6.11
CA LEU A 46 -2.83 6.50 5.64
C LEU A 46 -1.65 6.30 4.68
N MET A 47 -1.49 7.18 3.69
CA MET A 47 -0.39 7.08 2.72
C MET A 47 0.98 7.37 3.37
N ASN A 48 1.06 8.29 4.31
CA ASN A 48 2.30 8.53 5.07
C ASN A 48 2.67 7.31 5.93
N LEU A 49 1.70 6.68 6.57
CA LEU A 49 1.92 5.44 7.33
C LEU A 49 2.37 4.30 6.39
N PHE A 50 1.76 4.17 5.22
CA PHE A 50 2.17 3.23 4.18
C PHE A 50 3.66 3.42 3.81
N LEU A 51 4.05 4.64 3.44
CA LEU A 51 5.43 4.96 3.08
C LEU A 51 6.41 4.71 4.22
N THR A 52 6.01 5.03 5.45
CA THR A 52 6.83 4.76 6.65
C THR A 52 7.08 3.26 6.80
N LYS A 53 6.03 2.44 6.66
CA LYS A 53 6.16 0.98 6.72
C LYS A 53 7.06 0.44 5.61
N LEU A 54 6.90 0.90 4.36
CA LEU A 54 7.76 0.52 3.25
C LEU A 54 9.23 0.90 3.48
N SER A 55 9.47 2.09 4.02
CA SER A 55 10.83 2.53 4.35
C SER A 55 11.46 1.65 5.43
N VAL A 56 10.70 1.24 6.44
CA VAL A 56 11.16 0.30 7.47
C VAL A 56 11.52 -1.05 6.86
N ILE A 57 10.66 -1.61 6.01
CA ILE A 57 10.92 -2.87 5.29
C ILE A 57 12.22 -2.76 4.47
N TYR A 58 12.38 -1.69 3.70
CA TYR A 58 13.57 -1.47 2.90
C TYR A 58 14.84 -1.38 3.77
N GLU A 59 14.83 -0.57 4.82
CA GLU A 59 15.96 -0.42 5.73
C GLU A 59 16.38 -1.75 6.41
N GLN A 60 15.42 -2.59 6.76
CA GLN A 60 15.68 -3.91 7.36
C GLN A 60 16.34 -4.89 6.39
N HIS A 61 16.13 -4.71 5.09
CA HIS A 61 16.55 -5.68 4.08
C HIS A 61 17.58 -5.14 3.07
N LYS A 62 17.92 -3.85 3.08
CA LYS A 62 18.77 -3.19 2.08
C LYS A 62 20.19 -3.77 1.91
N THR A 63 20.67 -4.57 2.86
CA THR A 63 21.97 -5.26 2.77
C THR A 63 21.88 -6.65 2.19
N LYS A 64 20.67 -7.14 1.88
CA LYS A 64 20.43 -8.43 1.26
C LYS A 64 20.56 -8.35 -0.26
N SER A 65 20.59 -9.49 -0.92
CA SER A 65 20.50 -9.59 -2.38
C SER A 65 19.20 -8.94 -2.90
N ALA A 66 19.19 -8.46 -4.14
CA ALA A 66 17.99 -7.88 -4.75
C ALA A 66 16.82 -8.88 -4.75
N LYS A 67 17.12 -10.18 -4.96
CA LYS A 67 16.16 -11.27 -4.83
C LYS A 67 15.45 -11.28 -3.47
N GLU A 68 16.25 -11.26 -2.41
CA GLU A 68 15.71 -11.32 -1.05
C GLU A 68 14.97 -10.05 -0.67
N GLN A 69 15.46 -8.87 -1.10
CA GLN A 69 14.77 -7.60 -0.86
C GLN A 69 13.38 -7.58 -1.50
N LEU A 70 13.25 -7.95 -2.78
CA LEU A 70 11.98 -7.99 -3.49
C LEU A 70 11.03 -9.03 -2.89
N HIS A 71 11.54 -10.20 -2.51
CA HIS A 71 10.73 -11.24 -1.86
C HIS A 71 10.21 -10.79 -0.50
N CYS A 72 11.08 -10.24 0.35
CA CYS A 72 10.67 -9.68 1.65
C CYS A 72 9.64 -8.57 1.47
N PHE A 73 9.84 -7.70 0.45
CA PHE A 73 8.88 -6.64 0.16
C PHE A 73 7.48 -7.19 -0.12
N ILE A 74 7.35 -8.23 -0.95
CA ILE A 74 6.05 -8.89 -1.23
C ILE A 74 5.44 -9.47 0.05
N VAL A 75 6.21 -10.26 0.80
CA VAL A 75 5.72 -10.94 2.01
C VAL A 75 5.28 -9.92 3.07
N ASP A 76 6.14 -8.92 3.34
CA ASP A 76 5.87 -7.90 4.34
C ASP A 76 4.70 -6.99 3.91
N PHE A 77 4.59 -6.66 2.61
CA PHE A 77 3.46 -5.92 2.06
C PHE A 77 2.14 -6.69 2.23
N CYS A 78 2.13 -7.98 1.88
CA CYS A 78 0.96 -8.82 2.04
C CYS A 78 0.52 -8.96 3.51
N THR A 79 1.48 -9.07 4.43
CA THR A 79 1.23 -9.14 5.88
C THR A 79 0.73 -7.80 6.44
N MET A 80 1.32 -6.69 5.97
CA MET A 80 0.96 -5.33 6.43
C MET A 80 -0.53 -4.99 6.16
N ILE A 81 -1.12 -5.56 5.12
CA ILE A 81 -2.50 -5.29 4.69
C ILE A 81 -3.51 -6.19 5.44
N GLU A 82 -3.05 -7.03 6.36
CA GLU A 82 -3.95 -7.85 7.15
C GLU A 82 -4.89 -7.01 8.03
N LYS A 83 -5.99 -7.59 8.38
CA LYS A 83 -7.22 -7.26 9.12
C LYS A 83 -7.27 -6.04 10.07
N ASP A 84 -6.22 -5.22 10.18
CA ASP A 84 -6.22 -4.00 10.99
C ASP A 84 -6.98 -2.84 10.30
N SER A 85 -7.14 -1.75 11.02
CA SER A 85 -7.82 -0.55 10.51
C SER A 85 -7.08 0.10 9.33
N PHE A 86 -5.76 -0.11 9.22
CA PHE A 86 -4.96 0.34 8.09
C PHE A 86 -5.35 -0.42 6.82
N GLY A 87 -5.29 -1.74 6.83
CA GLY A 87 -5.62 -2.56 5.66
C GLY A 87 -7.07 -2.40 5.21
N GLN A 88 -8.01 -2.29 6.17
CA GLN A 88 -9.42 -2.01 5.85
C GLN A 88 -9.60 -0.65 5.16
N MET A 89 -8.95 0.40 5.66
CA MET A 89 -9.03 1.74 5.06
C MET A 89 -8.31 1.78 3.71
N TYR A 90 -7.14 1.17 3.60
CA TYR A 90 -6.38 1.08 2.35
C TYR A 90 -7.20 0.41 1.25
N ARG A 91 -7.82 -0.75 1.55
CA ARG A 91 -8.71 -1.46 0.62
C ARG A 91 -9.86 -0.59 0.13
N ARG A 92 -10.56 0.08 1.06
CA ARG A 92 -11.69 0.95 0.68
C ARG A 92 -11.25 2.11 -0.19
N LEU A 93 -10.10 2.68 0.11
CA LEU A 93 -9.55 3.79 -0.65
C LEU A 93 -9.22 3.39 -2.10
N ILE A 94 -8.60 2.24 -2.29
CA ILE A 94 -8.18 1.76 -3.62
C ILE A 94 -9.38 1.29 -4.45
N LEU A 95 -10.33 0.54 -3.84
CA LEU A 95 -11.42 -0.08 -4.58
C LEU A 95 -12.65 0.80 -4.68
N PHE A 96 -12.94 1.63 -3.68
CA PHE A 96 -14.20 2.36 -3.56
C PHE A 96 -13.99 3.79 -3.01
N PRO A 97 -13.15 4.63 -3.65
CA PRO A 97 -13.02 6.01 -3.23
C PRO A 97 -14.35 6.75 -3.41
N PRO A 98 -14.67 7.74 -2.54
CA PRO A 98 -15.84 8.59 -2.75
C PRO A 98 -15.77 9.28 -4.12
N GLU A 99 -16.81 9.18 -4.92
CA GLU A 99 -16.81 9.64 -6.32
C GLU A 99 -16.42 11.13 -6.45
N HIS A 100 -16.97 11.98 -5.56
CA HIS A 100 -16.71 13.43 -5.57
C HIS A 100 -15.31 13.83 -5.05
N LEU A 101 -14.55 12.90 -4.46
CA LEU A 101 -13.18 13.10 -4.00
C LEU A 101 -12.15 12.28 -4.79
N GLN A 102 -12.57 11.63 -5.86
CA GLN A 102 -11.73 10.70 -6.61
C GLN A 102 -10.46 11.35 -7.17
N SER A 103 -10.57 12.61 -7.63
CA SER A 103 -9.42 13.36 -8.15
C SER A 103 -8.38 13.65 -7.07
N GLU A 104 -8.81 14.08 -5.89
CA GLU A 104 -7.96 14.38 -4.74
C GLU A 104 -7.31 13.13 -4.18
N VAL A 105 -8.10 12.07 -4.01
CA VAL A 105 -7.60 10.75 -3.57
C VAL A 105 -6.55 10.23 -4.54
N LYS A 106 -6.81 10.29 -5.86
CA LYS A 106 -5.86 9.89 -6.90
C LYS A 106 -4.56 10.70 -6.84
N ALA A 107 -4.66 12.01 -6.63
CA ALA A 107 -3.48 12.88 -6.53
C ALA A 107 -2.59 12.51 -5.32
N ILE A 108 -3.21 12.20 -4.16
CA ILE A 108 -2.51 11.75 -2.97
C ILE A 108 -1.83 10.38 -3.22
N PHE A 109 -2.55 9.44 -3.83
CA PHE A 109 -2.04 8.11 -4.17
C PHE A 109 -0.83 8.20 -5.10
N LEU A 110 -0.94 8.90 -6.25
CA LEU A 110 0.14 9.05 -7.21
C LEU A 110 1.38 9.77 -6.63
N ARG A 111 1.19 10.62 -5.62
CA ARG A 111 2.31 11.22 -4.91
C ARG A 111 3.05 10.19 -4.05
N SER A 112 2.34 9.33 -3.34
CA SER A 112 2.97 8.28 -2.54
C SER A 112 3.59 7.20 -3.41
N GLU A 113 3.00 6.84 -4.55
CA GLU A 113 3.57 5.91 -5.51
C GLU A 113 4.95 6.39 -5.99
N ARG A 114 5.10 7.66 -6.38
CA ARG A 114 6.42 8.22 -6.77
C ARG A 114 7.49 8.11 -5.68
N LEU A 115 7.11 8.11 -4.40
CA LEU A 115 8.07 7.91 -3.31
C LEU A 115 8.39 6.42 -3.12
N SER A 116 7.42 5.54 -3.35
CA SER A 116 7.64 4.08 -3.35
C SER A 116 8.53 3.65 -4.52
N ASP A 117 8.39 4.29 -5.69
CA ASP A 117 9.21 4.06 -6.86
C ASP A 117 10.71 4.22 -6.58
N GLN A 118 11.09 5.17 -5.73
CA GLN A 118 12.48 5.39 -5.36
C GLN A 118 13.10 4.17 -4.67
N ILE A 119 12.34 3.48 -3.85
CA ILE A 119 12.77 2.24 -3.16
C ILE A 119 12.94 1.12 -4.19
N LEU A 120 11.93 0.89 -5.01
CA LEU A 120 11.99 -0.17 -6.04
C LEU A 120 13.10 0.10 -7.06
N HIS A 121 13.25 1.37 -7.47
CA HIS A 121 14.33 1.78 -8.36
C HIS A 121 15.72 1.45 -7.78
N ALA A 122 15.93 1.72 -6.49
CA ALA A 122 17.19 1.38 -5.82
C ALA A 122 17.46 -0.13 -5.83
N ILE A 123 16.44 -0.95 -5.51
CA ILE A 123 16.57 -2.42 -5.46
C ILE A 123 16.86 -2.98 -6.86
N PHE A 124 16.10 -2.57 -7.89
CA PHE A 124 16.32 -3.07 -9.25
C PHE A 124 17.66 -2.60 -9.83
N THR A 125 18.07 -1.35 -9.54
CA THR A 125 19.39 -0.85 -9.96
C THR A 125 20.52 -1.65 -9.33
N GLN A 126 20.43 -1.93 -8.02
CA GLN A 126 21.40 -2.78 -7.33
C GLN A 126 21.45 -4.17 -7.95
N GLY A 127 20.31 -4.83 -8.14
CA GLY A 127 20.25 -6.18 -8.68
C GLY A 127 20.82 -6.29 -10.11
N MET A 128 20.62 -5.28 -10.95
CA MET A 128 21.26 -5.23 -12.28
C MET A 128 22.76 -5.01 -12.16
N ALA A 129 23.24 -4.10 -11.31
CA ALA A 129 24.65 -3.82 -11.10
C ALA A 129 25.43 -5.02 -10.53
N GLU A 130 24.79 -5.81 -9.69
CA GLU A 130 25.35 -7.04 -9.08
C GLU A 130 25.20 -8.29 -9.97
N GLY A 131 24.55 -8.15 -11.13
CA GLY A 131 24.34 -9.26 -12.07
C GLY A 131 23.30 -10.29 -11.62
N GLU A 132 22.44 -9.95 -10.66
CA GLU A 132 21.33 -10.80 -10.24
C GLU A 132 20.14 -10.70 -11.19
N ILE A 133 19.91 -9.52 -11.77
CA ILE A 133 18.77 -9.18 -12.61
C ILE A 133 19.27 -8.84 -14.01
N ILE A 134 18.55 -9.29 -15.04
CA ILE A 134 18.84 -8.96 -16.45
C ILE A 134 18.76 -7.44 -16.63
N GLU A 135 19.70 -6.86 -17.36
CA GLU A 135 19.68 -5.42 -17.67
C GLU A 135 18.55 -5.09 -18.66
N ARG A 136 17.57 -4.32 -18.19
CA ARG A 136 16.43 -3.82 -18.96
C ARG A 136 15.98 -2.46 -18.40
N PRO A 137 15.10 -1.71 -19.11
CA PRO A 137 14.51 -0.49 -18.57
C PRO A 137 13.83 -0.75 -17.22
N ILE A 138 14.17 0.05 -16.20
CA ILE A 138 13.70 -0.15 -14.82
C ILE A 138 12.17 -0.07 -14.70
N ASP A 139 11.55 0.83 -15.46
CA ASP A 139 10.08 0.99 -15.46
C ASP A 139 9.35 -0.32 -15.83
N LEU A 140 9.96 -1.17 -16.67
CA LEU A 140 9.41 -2.49 -16.98
C LEU A 140 9.28 -3.34 -15.71
N TYR A 141 10.29 -3.31 -14.87
CA TYR A 141 10.31 -4.07 -13.61
C TYR A 141 9.37 -3.50 -12.57
N ILE A 142 9.39 -2.18 -12.38
CA ILE A 142 8.53 -1.50 -11.41
C ILE A 142 7.06 -1.72 -11.75
N ASN A 143 6.66 -1.50 -13.01
CA ASN A 143 5.29 -1.72 -13.45
C ASN A 143 4.84 -3.18 -13.29
N SER A 144 5.71 -4.14 -13.65
CA SER A 144 5.41 -5.57 -13.49
C SER A 144 5.29 -5.96 -12.01
N PHE A 145 6.13 -5.39 -11.16
CA PHE A 145 6.11 -5.64 -9.73
C PHE A 145 4.86 -5.07 -9.05
N TYR A 146 4.40 -3.87 -9.43
CA TYR A 146 3.13 -3.34 -8.96
C TYR A 146 1.95 -4.20 -9.40
N CYS A 147 1.89 -4.62 -10.68
CA CYS A 147 0.83 -5.52 -11.13
C CYS A 147 0.80 -6.83 -10.32
N LEU A 148 1.97 -7.37 -9.96
CA LEU A 148 2.07 -8.55 -9.12
C LEU A 148 1.55 -8.30 -7.71
N THR A 149 2.03 -7.24 -7.05
CA THR A 149 1.65 -6.91 -5.67
C THR A 149 0.18 -6.50 -5.56
N ASP A 150 -0.36 -5.76 -6.52
CA ASP A 150 -1.78 -5.41 -6.58
C ASP A 150 -2.66 -6.64 -6.79
N GLY A 151 -2.23 -7.56 -7.66
CA GLY A 151 -2.90 -8.84 -7.84
C GLY A 151 -2.95 -9.66 -6.55
N LEU A 152 -1.82 -9.77 -5.85
CA LEU A 152 -1.74 -10.45 -4.55
C LEU A 152 -2.59 -9.74 -3.50
N PHE A 153 -2.58 -8.40 -3.45
CA PHE A 153 -3.43 -7.63 -2.56
C PHE A 153 -4.91 -7.97 -2.71
N ILE A 154 -5.40 -8.04 -3.96
CA ILE A 154 -6.81 -8.42 -4.22
C ILE A 154 -7.09 -9.87 -3.85
N GLN A 155 -6.18 -10.79 -4.15
CA GLN A 155 -6.34 -12.22 -3.87
C GLN A 155 -6.46 -12.51 -2.37
N ARG A 156 -5.84 -11.68 -1.51
CA ARG A 156 -5.90 -11.81 -0.05
C ARG A 156 -7.32 -11.84 0.52
N PHE A 157 -8.28 -11.21 -0.17
CA PHE A 157 -9.67 -11.11 0.30
C PHE A 157 -10.54 -12.31 -0.10
N TYR A 158 -10.05 -13.17 -0.99
CA TYR A 158 -10.83 -14.29 -1.52
C TYR A 158 -10.36 -15.64 -1.01
N TYR A 159 -9.13 -15.73 -0.49
CA TYR A 159 -8.53 -17.01 -0.15
C TYR A 159 -8.14 -17.09 1.33
N GLU A 160 -8.27 -18.31 1.87
CA GLU A 160 -7.77 -18.63 3.20
C GLU A 160 -6.23 -18.54 3.23
N PRO A 161 -5.63 -18.31 4.42
CA PRO A 161 -4.19 -18.07 4.54
C PRO A 161 -3.31 -19.10 3.83
N GLU A 162 -3.59 -20.38 4.01
CA GLU A 162 -2.80 -21.48 3.43
C GLU A 162 -2.77 -21.44 1.90
N TYR A 163 -3.92 -21.19 1.25
CA TYR A 163 -4.00 -21.04 -0.20
C TYR A 163 -3.38 -19.72 -0.68
N TYR A 164 -3.46 -18.68 0.14
CA TYR A 164 -2.90 -17.39 -0.18
C TYR A 164 -1.36 -17.41 -0.16
N ASP A 165 -0.75 -18.08 0.82
CA ASP A 165 0.70 -18.25 0.91
C ASP A 165 1.25 -18.98 -0.33
N GLN A 166 0.53 -20.02 -0.81
CA GLN A 166 0.90 -20.71 -2.06
C GLN A 166 0.86 -19.75 -3.26
N LYS A 167 -0.14 -18.85 -3.35
CA LYS A 167 -0.23 -17.87 -4.42
C LYS A 167 0.93 -16.88 -4.41
N ILE A 168 1.34 -16.43 -3.22
CA ILE A 168 2.53 -15.57 -3.07
C ILE A 168 3.75 -16.31 -3.61
N HIS A 169 3.95 -17.56 -3.18
CA HIS A 169 5.08 -18.36 -3.61
C HIS A 169 5.12 -18.58 -5.13
N ASP A 170 4.00 -18.97 -5.73
CA ASP A 170 3.91 -19.26 -7.17
C ASP A 170 4.13 -17.99 -8.00
N ALA A 171 3.47 -16.90 -7.63
CA ALA A 171 3.60 -15.62 -8.30
C ALA A 171 5.03 -15.08 -8.20
N TRP A 172 5.65 -15.16 -7.03
CA TRP A 172 7.04 -14.80 -6.83
C TRP A 172 7.98 -15.65 -7.67
N THR A 173 7.79 -16.96 -7.71
CA THR A 173 8.64 -17.89 -8.46
C THR A 173 8.66 -17.53 -9.94
N ILE A 174 7.50 -17.34 -10.55
CA ILE A 174 7.40 -16.98 -11.97
C ILE A 174 7.98 -15.58 -12.23
N PHE A 175 7.70 -14.61 -11.37
CA PHE A 175 8.25 -13.27 -11.50
C PHE A 175 9.79 -13.29 -11.45
N TRP A 176 10.37 -13.94 -10.43
CA TRP A 176 11.82 -14.01 -10.27
C TRP A 176 12.50 -14.75 -11.43
N GLU A 177 11.98 -15.90 -11.86
CA GLU A 177 12.50 -16.64 -13.01
C GLU A 177 12.46 -15.80 -14.30
N GLY A 178 11.53 -14.89 -14.44
CA GLY A 178 11.40 -13.98 -15.58
C GLY A 178 12.41 -12.83 -15.61
N ILE A 179 12.99 -12.47 -14.47
CA ILE A 179 13.88 -11.31 -14.35
C ILE A 179 15.33 -11.64 -13.96
N ARG A 180 15.58 -12.80 -13.35
CA ARG A 180 16.94 -13.17 -12.91
C ARG A 180 17.89 -13.34 -14.08
N ALA A 181 19.14 -12.92 -13.90
CA ALA A 181 20.21 -13.27 -14.83
C ALA A 181 20.49 -14.79 -14.79
N LYS A 182 20.97 -15.31 -15.90
CA LYS A 182 21.29 -16.74 -16.07
C LYS A 182 22.69 -17.05 -15.61
#